data_0764a5cad3cd1b9468a0a00b2fc087b1
#
_entry.id   0764a5cad3cd1b9468a0a00b2fc087b1
#
_cell.length_a   1.000
_cell.length_b   1.000
_cell.length_c   1.000
_cell.angle_alpha   90.00
_cell.angle_beta   90.00
_cell.angle_gamma   90.00
#
_symmetry.space_group_name_H-M   'P 1'
#
loop_
_entity.id
_entity.type
_entity.pdbx_description
1 polymer ?
#
loop_
_entity_poly.entity_id
_entity_poly.type
_entity_poly.pdbx_seq_one_letter_code
_entity_poly.pdbx_strand_id
1 'polypeptide(L)'
;MSRDRHYHVHLTEKERKVIKHFRRKSSCVTQRKRFDVILNADEGRYGCDLTYETIAAKTGVCSTTVIKVLRVFCKEGLEKAIVLERNPKSDVTRLKATGDVEAKIIAKACTNPPEGRVRWTIRMLADASEIVLETPLSRATIGRVLKRNALHPHINEYWCIPPEEDAEFVAAMEDVLNIYAQPYNPKQPLWCMDEKPYQLLGEARTPIAMRPGKNKKVDSEYTRPGTASIACFIQPHTGRIIHDVRATRTSVDWAEWIKYIVDEVEPDAEKIILVMDNLNVHAKASLYKAFSPAEAWRIASRLEIHYTPKHGSWLDIAEIGIHVMSAECLDRRISTFESLKDELKAWNDDYDQNPTPISWQFTLDDARTKLRRLYPNVEDYRKQRDARQQAKQFKYSNTSDDEVTE
;
A
#
# COMPACT_ATOMS: atom_id res chain seq x y z
N MET A 1 -50.70 7.08 -49.10
CA MET A 1 -51.21 7.57 -47.82
C MET A 1 -49.99 7.78 -46.91
N SER A 2 -49.64 9.04 -46.72
CA SER A 2 -48.56 9.39 -45.76
C SER A 2 -49.03 9.01 -44.34
N ARG A 3 -48.43 8.02 -43.71
CA ARG A 3 -48.68 7.77 -42.28
C ARG A 3 -47.99 8.87 -41.51
N ASP A 4 -48.76 9.66 -40.78
CA ASP A 4 -48.24 10.73 -39.91
C ASP A 4 -47.13 10.19 -39.00
N ARG A 5 -45.98 10.81 -39.09
CA ARG A 5 -44.88 10.54 -38.13
C ARG A 5 -45.27 11.09 -36.77
N HIS A 6 -44.99 10.33 -35.70
CA HIS A 6 -45.17 10.79 -34.32
C HIS A 6 -44.03 11.67 -33.81
N TYR A 7 -42.85 11.59 -34.47
CA TYR A 7 -41.62 12.30 -34.02
C TYR A 7 -41.02 13.00 -35.24
N HIS A 8 -40.98 14.33 -35.20
CA HIS A 8 -40.44 15.19 -36.21
C HIS A 8 -39.07 15.67 -35.85
N VAL A 9 -38.10 15.57 -36.75
CA VAL A 9 -36.70 15.93 -36.51
C VAL A 9 -36.32 17.02 -37.51
N HIS A 10 -35.97 18.20 -37.01
CA HIS A 10 -35.47 19.32 -37.81
C HIS A 10 -34.06 19.68 -37.29
N LEU A 11 -33.04 19.31 -38.04
CA LEU A 11 -31.65 19.58 -37.68
C LEU A 11 -31.18 20.88 -38.32
N THR A 12 -30.54 21.72 -37.50
CA THR A 12 -29.74 22.84 -38.01
C THR A 12 -28.50 22.31 -38.73
N GLU A 13 -27.90 23.14 -39.59
CA GLU A 13 -26.66 22.77 -40.28
C GLU A 13 -25.53 22.43 -39.28
N LYS A 14 -25.46 23.17 -38.16
CA LYS A 14 -24.48 22.93 -37.08
C LYS A 14 -24.68 21.56 -36.40
N GLU A 15 -25.92 21.25 -36.02
CA GLU A 15 -26.25 19.96 -35.40
C GLU A 15 -25.95 18.79 -36.33
N ARG A 16 -26.32 18.93 -37.61
CA ARG A 16 -26.05 17.92 -38.63
C ARG A 16 -24.54 17.67 -38.81
N LYS A 17 -23.71 18.74 -38.79
CA LYS A 17 -22.24 18.61 -38.82
C LYS A 17 -21.71 17.90 -37.57
N VAL A 18 -22.22 18.24 -36.40
CA VAL A 18 -21.86 17.61 -35.12
C VAL A 18 -22.19 16.11 -35.12
N ILE A 19 -23.42 15.77 -35.50
CA ILE A 19 -23.87 14.37 -35.58
C ILE A 19 -23.01 13.56 -36.56
N LYS A 20 -22.72 14.10 -37.75
CA LYS A 20 -21.83 13.45 -38.73
C LYS A 20 -20.41 13.26 -38.19
N HIS A 21 -19.89 14.22 -37.42
CA HIS A 21 -18.59 14.13 -36.82
C HIS A 21 -18.53 13.01 -35.78
N PHE A 22 -19.48 12.96 -34.85
CA PHE A 22 -19.53 11.90 -33.83
C PHE A 22 -19.77 10.51 -34.43
N ARG A 23 -20.62 10.41 -35.47
CA ARG A 23 -20.80 9.17 -36.21
C ARG A 23 -19.51 8.63 -36.80
N ARG A 24 -18.63 9.50 -37.35
CA ARG A 24 -17.33 9.09 -37.89
C ARG A 24 -16.35 8.62 -36.81
N LYS A 25 -16.39 9.26 -35.66
CA LYS A 25 -15.51 8.91 -34.52
C LYS A 25 -15.98 7.69 -33.72
N SER A 26 -17.24 7.32 -33.78
CA SER A 26 -17.78 6.20 -33.03
C SER A 26 -17.22 4.87 -33.55
N SER A 27 -16.59 4.06 -32.66
CA SER A 27 -16.20 2.68 -32.97
C SER A 27 -17.35 1.68 -32.83
N CYS A 28 -18.46 2.06 -32.18
CA CYS A 28 -19.58 1.20 -31.90
C CYS A 28 -20.58 1.20 -33.09
N VAL A 29 -20.77 0.04 -33.73
CA VAL A 29 -21.70 -0.13 -34.87
C VAL A 29 -23.11 0.27 -34.50
N THR A 30 -23.59 -0.10 -33.31
CA THR A 30 -24.97 0.22 -32.87
C THR A 30 -25.15 1.72 -32.63
N GLN A 31 -24.16 2.42 -32.11
CA GLN A 31 -24.19 3.88 -32.01
C GLN A 31 -24.22 4.54 -33.41
N ARG A 32 -23.37 4.07 -34.32
CA ARG A 32 -23.38 4.58 -35.72
C ARG A 32 -24.74 4.46 -36.35
N LYS A 33 -25.42 3.32 -36.19
CA LYS A 33 -26.77 3.13 -36.68
C LYS A 33 -27.80 4.11 -36.07
N ARG A 34 -27.66 4.45 -34.79
CA ARG A 34 -28.53 5.45 -34.15
C ARG A 34 -28.28 6.85 -34.68
N PHE A 35 -27.03 7.24 -34.93
CA PHE A 35 -26.75 8.49 -35.65
C PHE A 35 -27.35 8.50 -37.05
N ASP A 36 -27.26 7.38 -37.79
CA ASP A 36 -27.85 7.25 -39.11
C ASP A 36 -29.37 7.35 -39.07
N VAL A 37 -30.04 6.80 -38.06
CA VAL A 37 -31.48 6.98 -37.85
C VAL A 37 -31.85 8.45 -37.73
N ILE A 38 -31.14 9.20 -36.87
CA ILE A 38 -31.42 10.63 -36.63
C ILE A 38 -31.17 11.45 -37.91
N LEU A 39 -30.05 11.18 -38.60
CA LEU A 39 -29.71 11.89 -39.84
C LEU A 39 -30.70 11.63 -41.00
N ASN A 40 -31.24 10.40 -41.09
CA ASN A 40 -32.25 10.05 -42.13
C ASN A 40 -33.68 10.45 -41.74
N ALA A 41 -33.92 10.75 -40.46
CA ALA A 41 -35.22 11.25 -40.00
C ALA A 41 -35.35 12.77 -40.10
N ASP A 42 -34.28 13.49 -40.44
CA ASP A 42 -34.27 14.93 -40.59
C ASP A 42 -35.21 15.39 -41.73
N GLU A 43 -36.21 16.17 -41.39
CA GLU A 43 -37.20 16.77 -42.26
C GLU A 43 -36.84 18.23 -42.68
N GLY A 44 -35.71 18.72 -42.15
CA GLY A 44 -35.22 20.06 -42.44
C GLY A 44 -34.64 20.21 -43.87
N ARG A 45 -34.13 21.42 -44.17
CA ARG A 45 -33.59 21.80 -45.48
C ARG A 45 -32.57 20.83 -46.09
N TYR A 46 -31.87 20.08 -45.25
CA TYR A 46 -30.82 19.14 -45.66
C TYR A 46 -31.21 17.68 -45.47
N GLY A 47 -32.44 17.41 -45.12
CA GLY A 47 -32.99 16.09 -44.86
C GLY A 47 -33.77 15.52 -46.05
N CYS A 48 -34.28 14.33 -45.83
CA CYS A 48 -35.21 13.67 -46.77
C CYS A 48 -36.41 13.26 -45.94
N ASP A 49 -37.59 13.57 -46.40
CA ASP A 49 -38.84 13.13 -45.77
C ASP A 49 -39.06 11.62 -46.00
N LEU A 50 -38.49 10.78 -45.14
CA LEU A 50 -38.51 9.32 -45.24
C LEU A 50 -39.45 8.71 -44.21
N THR A 51 -40.21 7.70 -44.56
CA THR A 51 -41.02 6.93 -43.60
C THR A 51 -40.15 6.12 -42.62
N TYR A 52 -40.70 5.70 -41.48
CA TYR A 52 -39.97 4.89 -40.51
C TYR A 52 -39.48 3.56 -41.10
N GLU A 53 -40.26 2.96 -42.00
CA GLU A 53 -39.88 1.74 -42.72
C GLU A 53 -38.70 1.97 -43.66
N THR A 54 -38.67 3.11 -44.34
CA THR A 54 -37.56 3.47 -45.24
C THR A 54 -36.28 3.77 -44.45
N ILE A 55 -36.42 4.47 -43.32
CA ILE A 55 -35.28 4.72 -42.41
C ILE A 55 -34.75 3.40 -41.84
N ALA A 56 -35.63 2.49 -41.41
CA ALA A 56 -35.28 1.18 -40.92
C ALA A 56 -34.50 0.37 -41.96
N ALA A 57 -34.98 0.33 -43.21
CA ALA A 57 -34.31 -0.36 -44.30
C ALA A 57 -32.91 0.23 -44.60
N LYS A 58 -32.77 1.58 -44.64
CA LYS A 58 -31.51 2.26 -44.93
C LYS A 58 -30.47 2.09 -43.82
N THR A 59 -30.91 2.00 -42.57
CA THR A 59 -30.01 1.94 -41.40
C THR A 59 -29.77 0.52 -40.88
N GLY A 60 -30.52 -0.44 -41.41
CA GLY A 60 -30.43 -1.85 -41.00
C GLY A 60 -30.83 -2.06 -39.53
N VAL A 61 -31.87 -1.36 -39.08
CA VAL A 61 -32.52 -1.55 -37.77
C VAL A 61 -34.03 -1.77 -37.96
N CYS A 62 -34.73 -2.31 -36.96
CA CYS A 62 -36.20 -2.46 -37.06
C CYS A 62 -36.93 -1.13 -36.80
N SER A 63 -38.13 -0.97 -37.36
CA SER A 63 -38.94 0.24 -37.22
C SER A 63 -39.22 0.63 -35.77
N THR A 64 -39.38 -0.35 -34.87
CA THR A 64 -39.54 -0.10 -33.43
C THR A 64 -38.30 0.55 -32.84
N THR A 65 -37.07 0.22 -33.29
CA THR A 65 -35.84 0.87 -32.90
C THR A 65 -35.75 2.29 -33.42
N VAL A 66 -36.17 2.53 -34.68
CA VAL A 66 -36.24 3.89 -35.24
C VAL A 66 -37.13 4.76 -34.35
N ILE A 67 -38.36 4.34 -34.08
CA ILE A 67 -39.32 5.06 -33.24
C ILE A 67 -38.72 5.32 -31.83
N LYS A 68 -38.08 4.32 -31.23
CA LYS A 68 -37.46 4.47 -29.90
C LYS A 68 -36.33 5.51 -29.90
N VAL A 69 -35.44 5.48 -30.89
CA VAL A 69 -34.34 6.43 -31.03
C VAL A 69 -34.87 7.85 -31.22
N LEU A 70 -35.83 8.04 -32.11
CA LEU A 70 -36.43 9.35 -32.39
C LEU A 70 -37.21 9.89 -31.20
N ARG A 71 -37.94 9.03 -30.48
CA ARG A 71 -38.62 9.42 -29.23
C ARG A 71 -37.66 9.98 -28.20
N VAL A 72 -36.53 9.29 -27.97
CA VAL A 72 -35.52 9.74 -27.01
C VAL A 72 -34.84 11.00 -27.52
N PHE A 73 -34.52 11.07 -28.79
CA PHE A 73 -33.90 12.25 -29.40
C PHE A 73 -34.78 13.51 -29.25
N CYS A 74 -36.06 13.42 -29.57
CA CYS A 74 -36.99 14.55 -29.48
C CYS A 74 -37.30 14.97 -28.03
N LYS A 75 -37.27 14.03 -27.08
CA LYS A 75 -37.59 14.31 -25.67
C LYS A 75 -36.37 14.68 -24.81
N GLU A 76 -35.22 14.06 -25.05
CA GLU A 76 -34.08 14.06 -24.15
C GLU A 76 -32.75 14.48 -24.81
N GLY A 77 -32.80 14.71 -26.13
CA GLY A 77 -31.65 15.19 -26.91
C GLY A 77 -30.69 14.11 -27.40
N LEU A 78 -29.66 14.55 -28.13
CA LEU A 78 -28.73 13.69 -28.85
C LEU A 78 -27.94 12.73 -27.90
N GLU A 79 -27.43 13.24 -26.80
CA GLU A 79 -26.59 12.45 -25.88
C GLU A 79 -27.33 11.21 -25.38
N LYS A 80 -28.56 11.37 -24.92
CA LYS A 80 -29.39 10.25 -24.44
C LYS A 80 -29.83 9.31 -25.57
N ALA A 81 -30.11 9.82 -26.75
CA ALA A 81 -30.55 9.01 -27.90
C ALA A 81 -29.47 8.03 -28.38
N ILE A 82 -28.17 8.35 -28.20
CA ILE A 82 -27.06 7.53 -28.65
C ILE A 82 -26.50 6.60 -27.55
N VAL A 83 -26.86 6.82 -26.29
CA VAL A 83 -26.40 5.96 -25.16
C VAL A 83 -27.09 4.59 -25.29
N LEU A 84 -26.26 3.54 -25.25
CA LEU A 84 -26.71 2.16 -25.19
C LEU A 84 -26.86 1.75 -23.73
N GLU A 85 -27.97 2.11 -23.11
CA GLU A 85 -28.26 1.63 -21.76
C GLU A 85 -28.48 0.12 -21.80
N ARG A 86 -27.66 -0.60 -21.06
CA ARG A 86 -27.85 -2.01 -20.79
C ARG A 86 -29.03 -2.17 -19.83
N ASN A 87 -29.96 -3.06 -20.13
CA ASN A 87 -31.03 -3.35 -19.20
C ASN A 87 -30.48 -3.99 -17.93
N PRO A 88 -30.51 -3.32 -16.77
CA PRO A 88 -29.96 -3.87 -15.51
C PRO A 88 -30.57 -5.21 -15.12
N LYS A 89 -31.84 -5.43 -15.47
CA LYS A 89 -32.56 -6.69 -15.19
C LYS A 89 -32.04 -7.88 -16.03
N SER A 90 -31.43 -7.62 -17.20
CA SER A 90 -30.86 -8.71 -18.02
C SER A 90 -29.55 -9.26 -17.46
N ASP A 91 -28.84 -8.48 -16.66
CA ASP A 91 -27.59 -8.93 -16.02
C ASP A 91 -27.91 -9.80 -14.79
N VAL A 92 -28.96 -9.50 -14.05
CA VAL A 92 -29.40 -10.29 -12.89
C VAL A 92 -29.84 -11.69 -13.30
N THR A 93 -30.62 -11.82 -14.38
CA THR A 93 -31.09 -13.13 -14.89
C THR A 93 -29.98 -13.98 -15.51
N ARG A 94 -28.82 -13.42 -15.83
CA ARG A 94 -27.66 -14.15 -16.40
C ARG A 94 -26.60 -14.52 -15.36
N LEU A 95 -26.74 -14.08 -14.12
CA LEU A 95 -25.79 -14.41 -13.06
C LEU A 95 -25.98 -15.87 -12.65
N LYS A 96 -24.94 -16.69 -12.86
CA LYS A 96 -24.92 -18.10 -12.44
C LYS A 96 -24.67 -18.29 -10.94
N ALA A 97 -24.17 -17.24 -10.28
CA ALA A 97 -23.92 -17.23 -8.85
C ALA A 97 -24.58 -15.97 -8.25
N THR A 98 -25.70 -16.19 -7.55
CA THR A 98 -26.49 -15.15 -6.88
C THR A 98 -26.85 -15.61 -5.49
N GLY A 99 -27.06 -14.68 -4.57
CA GLY A 99 -27.59 -14.94 -3.23
C GLY A 99 -26.80 -16.02 -2.48
N ASP A 100 -27.44 -17.12 -2.22
CA ASP A 100 -26.91 -18.23 -1.43
C ASP A 100 -25.63 -18.86 -2.01
N VAL A 101 -25.60 -19.00 -3.34
CA VAL A 101 -24.43 -19.54 -4.06
C VAL A 101 -23.22 -18.61 -3.91
N GLU A 102 -23.42 -17.32 -4.03
CA GLU A 102 -22.38 -16.31 -3.83
C GLU A 102 -21.88 -16.31 -2.38
N ALA A 103 -22.80 -16.37 -1.41
CA ALA A 103 -22.47 -16.43 0.01
C ALA A 103 -21.60 -17.66 0.36
N LYS A 104 -21.92 -18.83 -0.19
CA LYS A 104 -21.12 -20.03 0.00
C LYS A 104 -19.71 -19.93 -0.59
N ILE A 105 -19.56 -19.31 -1.76
CA ILE A 105 -18.23 -19.07 -2.37
C ILE A 105 -17.42 -18.12 -1.50
N ILE A 106 -18.02 -17.02 -1.02
CA ILE A 106 -17.37 -16.05 -0.14
C ILE A 106 -16.94 -16.71 1.16
N ALA A 107 -17.86 -17.45 1.82
CA ALA A 107 -17.55 -18.17 3.05
C ALA A 107 -16.37 -19.13 2.85
N LYS A 108 -16.35 -19.89 1.74
CA LYS A 108 -15.25 -20.80 1.43
C LYS A 108 -13.93 -20.08 1.19
N ALA A 109 -13.96 -18.96 0.47
CA ALA A 109 -12.75 -18.14 0.21
C ALA A 109 -12.15 -17.53 1.49
N CYS A 110 -12.96 -17.29 2.52
CA CYS A 110 -12.55 -16.78 3.82
C CYS A 110 -12.07 -17.87 4.80
N THR A 111 -12.18 -19.16 4.46
CA THR A 111 -11.61 -20.24 5.28
C THR A 111 -10.13 -20.44 5.01
N ASN A 112 -9.45 -21.15 5.89
CA ASN A 112 -8.09 -21.60 5.62
C ASN A 112 -8.04 -22.42 4.33
N PRO A 113 -6.98 -22.27 3.51
CA PRO A 113 -6.78 -23.13 2.34
C PRO A 113 -6.56 -24.58 2.76
N PRO A 114 -6.70 -25.54 1.83
CA PRO A 114 -6.42 -26.95 2.12
C PRO A 114 -5.00 -27.16 2.63
N GLU A 115 -4.80 -28.24 3.37
CA GLU A 115 -3.49 -28.64 3.87
C GLU A 115 -2.43 -28.70 2.75
N GLY A 116 -1.23 -28.23 3.01
CA GLY A 116 -0.16 -28.10 2.02
C GLY A 116 -0.34 -26.93 1.04
N ARG A 117 -1.30 -26.05 1.25
CA ARG A 117 -1.51 -24.83 0.45
C ARG A 117 -1.45 -23.58 1.30
N VAL A 118 -0.76 -22.56 0.79
CA VAL A 118 -0.60 -21.27 1.50
C VAL A 118 -1.81 -20.34 1.31
N ARG A 119 -2.57 -20.53 0.20
CA ARG A 119 -3.67 -19.64 -0.18
C ARG A 119 -4.66 -20.34 -1.11
N TRP A 120 -5.89 -19.81 -1.15
CA TRP A 120 -6.88 -20.23 -2.14
C TRP A 120 -6.53 -19.67 -3.52
N THR A 121 -6.61 -20.49 -4.54
CA THR A 121 -6.58 -20.07 -5.95
C THR A 121 -8.00 -20.10 -6.53
N ILE A 122 -8.25 -19.32 -7.58
CA ILE A 122 -9.53 -19.37 -8.31
C ILE A 122 -9.85 -20.80 -8.81
N ARG A 123 -8.82 -21.55 -9.19
CA ARG A 123 -8.97 -22.95 -9.61
C ARG A 123 -9.48 -23.82 -8.47
N MET A 124 -8.81 -23.75 -7.33
CA MET A 124 -9.19 -24.53 -6.14
C MET A 124 -10.59 -24.18 -5.63
N LEU A 125 -10.96 -22.88 -5.68
CA LEU A 125 -12.30 -22.45 -5.32
C LEU A 125 -13.36 -22.94 -6.33
N ALA A 126 -13.02 -23.03 -7.61
CA ALA A 126 -13.91 -23.59 -8.62
C ALA A 126 -14.11 -25.09 -8.38
N ASP A 127 -13.02 -25.84 -8.14
CA ASP A 127 -13.07 -27.28 -7.83
C ASP A 127 -13.83 -27.53 -6.50
N ALA A 128 -13.58 -26.73 -5.47
CA ALA A 128 -14.31 -26.81 -4.19
C ALA A 128 -15.79 -26.42 -4.32
N SER A 129 -16.16 -25.55 -5.27
CA SER A 129 -17.55 -25.15 -5.51
C SER A 129 -18.42 -26.32 -6.02
N GLU A 130 -17.84 -27.25 -6.75
CA GLU A 130 -18.53 -28.44 -7.22
C GLU A 130 -19.02 -29.31 -6.06
N ILE A 131 -18.19 -29.48 -5.01
CA ILE A 131 -18.53 -30.24 -3.82
C ILE A 131 -19.59 -29.54 -2.96
N VAL A 132 -19.48 -28.20 -2.84
CA VAL A 132 -20.35 -27.40 -1.93
C VAL A 132 -21.70 -27.05 -2.55
N LEU A 133 -21.77 -26.96 -3.87
CA LEU A 133 -22.96 -26.47 -4.59
C LEU A 133 -23.64 -27.53 -5.45
N GLU A 134 -23.08 -28.73 -5.56
CA GLU A 134 -23.53 -29.78 -6.49
C GLU A 134 -23.61 -29.34 -7.96
N THR A 135 -23.05 -28.15 -8.26
CA THR A 135 -23.07 -27.57 -9.59
C THR A 135 -21.72 -26.92 -9.88
N PRO A 136 -20.97 -27.38 -10.89
CA PRO A 136 -19.67 -26.81 -11.20
C PRO A 136 -19.78 -25.36 -11.69
N LEU A 137 -19.03 -24.47 -11.07
CA LEU A 137 -18.91 -23.10 -11.49
C LEU A 137 -17.60 -22.86 -12.24
N SER A 138 -17.69 -22.13 -13.35
CA SER A 138 -16.49 -21.78 -14.11
C SER A 138 -15.58 -20.85 -13.31
N ARG A 139 -14.25 -20.96 -13.54
CA ARG A 139 -13.24 -20.05 -12.95
C ARG A 139 -13.57 -18.59 -13.18
N ALA A 140 -14.11 -18.26 -14.36
CA ALA A 140 -14.54 -16.90 -14.69
C ALA A 140 -15.71 -16.43 -13.81
N THR A 141 -16.61 -17.33 -13.40
CA THR A 141 -17.71 -17.01 -12.48
C THR A 141 -17.19 -16.76 -11.07
N ILE A 142 -16.31 -17.64 -10.56
CA ILE A 142 -15.64 -17.46 -9.26
C ILE A 142 -14.87 -16.13 -9.23
N GLY A 143 -14.04 -15.87 -10.25
CA GLY A 143 -13.29 -14.60 -10.34
C GLY A 143 -14.17 -13.35 -10.33
N ARG A 144 -15.36 -13.40 -10.97
CA ARG A 144 -16.33 -12.30 -10.94
C ARG A 144 -16.98 -12.12 -9.57
N VAL A 145 -17.30 -13.22 -8.88
CA VAL A 145 -17.81 -13.17 -7.49
C VAL A 145 -16.77 -12.55 -6.56
N LEU A 146 -15.53 -13.04 -6.57
CA LEU A 146 -14.46 -12.49 -5.75
C LEU A 146 -14.22 -11.00 -6.03
N LYS A 147 -14.12 -10.60 -7.31
CA LYS A 147 -13.90 -9.20 -7.70
C LYS A 147 -15.05 -8.29 -7.26
N ARG A 148 -16.31 -8.74 -7.38
CA ARG A 148 -17.49 -7.95 -6.97
C ARG A 148 -17.52 -7.70 -5.48
N ASN A 149 -16.98 -8.62 -4.68
CA ASN A 149 -16.92 -8.54 -3.23
C ASN A 149 -15.54 -8.08 -2.71
N ALA A 150 -14.68 -7.55 -3.56
CA ALA A 150 -13.34 -7.09 -3.23
C ALA A 150 -12.49 -8.13 -2.45
N LEU A 151 -12.69 -9.42 -2.75
CA LEU A 151 -11.95 -10.51 -2.12
C LEU A 151 -10.73 -10.89 -2.94
N HIS A 152 -9.58 -10.91 -2.29
CA HIS A 152 -8.28 -11.25 -2.87
C HIS A 152 -7.60 -12.39 -2.09
N PRO A 153 -8.11 -13.63 -2.14
CA PRO A 153 -7.60 -14.73 -1.32
C PRO A 153 -6.16 -15.16 -1.67
N HIS A 154 -5.56 -14.54 -2.68
CA HIS A 154 -4.17 -14.71 -3.10
C HIS A 154 -3.24 -13.62 -2.57
N ILE A 155 -3.76 -12.58 -1.91
CA ILE A 155 -2.99 -11.48 -1.32
C ILE A 155 -3.03 -11.65 0.19
N ASN A 156 -1.86 -11.63 0.82
CA ASN A 156 -1.72 -11.47 2.26
C ASN A 156 -1.21 -10.07 2.52
N GLU A 157 -1.92 -9.34 3.33
CA GLU A 157 -1.45 -8.07 3.86
C GLU A 157 -0.86 -8.33 5.24
N TYR A 158 0.34 -7.82 5.49
CA TYR A 158 0.96 -7.89 6.79
C TYR A 158 0.49 -6.72 7.64
N TRP A 159 0.27 -6.97 8.90
CA TRP A 159 -0.08 -5.89 9.84
C TRP A 159 1.16 -5.08 10.16
N CYS A 160 1.07 -3.79 9.86
CA CYS A 160 2.05 -2.81 10.33
C CYS A 160 1.62 -2.17 11.65
N ILE A 161 0.40 -2.43 12.11
CA ILE A 161 -0.21 -1.80 13.29
C ILE A 161 -0.96 -2.87 14.07
N PRO A 162 -0.83 -2.96 15.41
CA PRO A 162 -1.58 -3.91 16.22
C PRO A 162 -3.09 -3.87 15.96
N PRO A 163 -3.78 -5.01 16.01
CA PRO A 163 -5.23 -5.05 15.73
C PRO A 163 -6.09 -4.55 16.90
N GLU A 164 -5.56 -4.64 18.13
CA GLU A 164 -6.25 -4.37 19.38
C GLU A 164 -5.56 -3.23 20.14
N GLU A 165 -6.13 -2.84 21.27
CA GLU A 165 -5.55 -1.85 22.19
C GLU A 165 -4.16 -2.29 22.64
N ASP A 166 -3.20 -1.37 22.55
CA ASP A 166 -1.82 -1.61 22.96
C ASP A 166 -1.21 -0.34 23.57
N ALA A 167 -1.19 -0.30 24.91
CA ALA A 167 -0.67 0.84 25.63
C ALA A 167 0.83 1.06 25.44
N GLU A 168 1.61 -0.02 25.31
CA GLU A 168 3.06 0.05 25.10
C GLU A 168 3.37 0.59 23.71
N PHE A 169 2.62 0.12 22.70
CA PHE A 169 2.71 0.63 21.34
C PHE A 169 2.40 2.13 21.28
N VAL A 170 1.29 2.54 21.91
CA VAL A 170 0.85 3.94 21.92
C VAL A 170 1.88 4.84 22.62
N ALA A 171 2.39 4.42 23.77
CA ALA A 171 3.38 5.20 24.51
C ALA A 171 4.68 5.41 23.71
N ALA A 172 5.21 4.35 23.10
CA ALA A 172 6.42 4.44 22.29
C ALA A 172 6.18 5.21 20.97
N MET A 173 5.01 5.05 20.35
CA MET A 173 4.63 5.81 19.15
C MET A 173 4.53 7.31 19.45
N GLU A 174 3.82 7.70 20.51
CA GLU A 174 3.69 9.11 20.88
C GLU A 174 5.02 9.75 21.26
N ASP A 175 5.90 9.00 21.92
CA ASP A 175 7.25 9.43 22.25
C ASP A 175 8.05 9.78 20.98
N VAL A 176 8.11 8.86 20.02
CA VAL A 176 8.80 9.06 18.73
C VAL A 176 8.19 10.23 17.94
N LEU A 177 6.86 10.31 17.85
CA LEU A 177 6.18 11.40 17.14
C LEU A 177 6.44 12.77 17.78
N ASN A 178 6.54 12.82 19.11
CA ASN A 178 6.88 14.04 19.83
C ASN A 178 8.32 14.49 19.53
N ILE A 179 9.27 13.55 19.41
CA ILE A 179 10.64 13.85 19.00
C ILE A 179 10.67 14.41 17.56
N TYR A 180 9.93 13.82 16.63
CA TYR A 180 9.89 14.29 15.25
C TYR A 180 9.23 15.66 15.08
N ALA A 181 8.40 16.07 16.01
CA ALA A 181 7.77 17.40 16.02
C ALA A 181 8.69 18.51 16.56
N GLN A 182 9.85 18.17 17.15
CA GLN A 182 10.77 19.16 17.68
C GLN A 182 11.51 19.90 16.56
N PRO A 183 11.76 21.20 16.73
CA PRO A 183 12.55 21.96 15.78
C PRO A 183 14.02 21.52 15.84
N TYR A 184 14.73 21.72 14.72
CA TYR A 184 16.17 21.43 14.68
C TYR A 184 16.95 22.19 15.75
N ASN A 185 17.76 21.46 16.52
CA ASN A 185 18.68 22.00 17.50
C ASN A 185 20.08 21.40 17.30
N PRO A 186 21.08 22.17 16.87
CA PRO A 186 22.44 21.66 16.64
C PRO A 186 23.15 21.18 17.91
N LYS A 187 22.68 21.61 19.10
CA LYS A 187 23.17 21.11 20.39
C LYS A 187 22.57 19.76 20.78
N GLN A 188 21.45 19.41 20.16
CA GLN A 188 20.69 18.19 20.40
C GLN A 188 20.20 17.62 19.05
N PRO A 189 21.14 17.24 18.15
CA PRO A 189 20.78 16.72 16.85
C PRO A 189 20.01 15.41 16.98
N LEU A 190 18.97 15.27 16.14
CA LEU A 190 18.17 14.04 16.02
C LEU A 190 18.77 13.16 14.92
N TRP A 191 19.08 11.93 15.27
CA TRP A 191 19.47 10.87 14.35
C TRP A 191 18.51 9.70 14.43
N CYS A 192 18.16 9.12 13.29
CA CYS A 192 17.42 7.86 13.20
C CYS A 192 18.36 6.78 12.67
N MET A 193 18.31 5.58 13.23
CA MET A 193 19.23 4.50 12.88
C MET A 193 18.50 3.19 12.66
N ASP A 194 18.83 2.51 11.57
CA ASP A 194 18.41 1.14 11.30
C ASP A 194 19.48 0.39 10.51
N GLU A 195 19.34 -0.93 10.39
CA GLU A 195 20.30 -1.80 9.73
C GLU A 195 19.67 -2.57 8.59
N LYS A 196 20.39 -2.60 7.46
CA LYS A 196 20.02 -3.37 6.28
C LYS A 196 20.95 -4.57 6.09
N PRO A 197 20.45 -5.80 6.21
CA PRO A 197 21.20 -6.97 5.75
C PRO A 197 21.32 -6.92 4.22
N TYR A 198 22.53 -7.17 3.70
CA TYR A 198 22.82 -7.16 2.28
C TYR A 198 23.46 -8.47 1.84
N GLN A 199 22.87 -9.13 0.85
CA GLN A 199 23.44 -10.31 0.22
C GLN A 199 24.42 -9.88 -0.88
N LEU A 200 25.69 -10.19 -0.72
CA LEU A 200 26.66 -10.01 -1.80
C LEU A 200 26.34 -10.94 -2.96
N LEU A 201 26.28 -10.38 -4.17
CA LEU A 201 25.93 -11.11 -5.39
C LEU A 201 27.00 -10.85 -6.45
N GLY A 202 27.62 -11.92 -6.96
CA GLY A 202 28.59 -11.84 -8.04
C GLY A 202 28.03 -12.30 -9.38
N GLU A 203 28.62 -11.82 -10.46
CA GLU A 203 28.26 -12.24 -11.81
C GLU A 203 28.87 -13.63 -12.09
N ALA A 204 28.04 -14.59 -12.53
CA ALA A 204 28.52 -15.90 -12.97
C ALA A 204 29.23 -15.80 -14.34
N ARG A 205 28.78 -14.89 -15.23
CA ARG A 205 29.37 -14.58 -16.53
C ARG A 205 29.42 -13.07 -16.73
N THR A 206 30.41 -12.61 -17.47
CA THR A 206 30.55 -11.16 -17.77
C THR A 206 29.32 -10.62 -18.49
N PRO A 207 28.68 -9.57 -17.96
CA PRO A 207 27.52 -8.95 -18.59
C PRO A 207 27.86 -8.40 -19.98
N ILE A 208 26.89 -8.46 -20.89
CA ILE A 208 27.01 -7.86 -22.21
C ILE A 208 26.54 -6.41 -22.14
N ALA A 209 27.39 -5.48 -22.47
CA ALA A 209 27.11 -4.05 -22.43
C ALA A 209 25.96 -3.66 -23.36
N MET A 210 25.25 -2.60 -22.96
CA MET A 210 24.19 -1.96 -23.74
C MET A 210 24.78 -1.40 -25.05
N ARG A 211 24.00 -1.50 -26.14
CA ARG A 211 24.30 -0.89 -27.44
C ARG A 211 23.00 -0.25 -27.99
N PRO A 212 23.10 0.68 -28.96
CA PRO A 212 21.91 1.25 -29.59
C PRO A 212 20.98 0.14 -30.11
N GLY A 213 19.70 0.18 -29.66
CA GLY A 213 18.69 -0.84 -29.98
C GLY A 213 18.80 -2.18 -29.23
N LYS A 214 19.75 -2.32 -28.30
CA LYS A 214 19.93 -3.54 -27.48
C LYS A 214 20.21 -3.18 -26.03
N ASN A 215 19.38 -3.65 -25.12
CA ASN A 215 19.57 -3.47 -23.68
C ASN A 215 20.80 -4.26 -23.18
N LYS A 216 21.37 -3.82 -22.03
CA LYS A 216 22.33 -4.60 -21.26
C LYS A 216 21.77 -5.99 -20.96
N LYS A 217 22.58 -7.03 -21.12
CA LYS A 217 22.18 -8.40 -20.74
C LYS A 217 23.04 -8.87 -19.59
N VAL A 218 22.39 -9.38 -18.56
CA VAL A 218 22.98 -9.97 -17.35
C VAL A 218 22.60 -11.43 -17.34
N ASP A 219 23.47 -12.30 -16.85
CA ASP A 219 23.15 -13.71 -16.68
C ASP A 219 22.09 -13.89 -15.59
N SER A 220 21.22 -14.87 -15.74
CA SER A 220 20.28 -15.27 -14.68
C SER A 220 21.01 -15.94 -13.51
N GLU A 221 22.14 -16.59 -13.77
CA GLU A 221 22.99 -17.20 -12.76
C GLU A 221 23.82 -16.13 -12.04
N TYR A 222 24.07 -16.34 -10.75
CA TYR A 222 24.87 -15.47 -9.90
C TYR A 222 25.56 -16.27 -8.80
N THR A 223 26.66 -15.74 -8.29
CA THR A 223 27.34 -16.28 -7.11
C THR A 223 26.91 -15.53 -5.84
N ARG A 224 27.00 -16.21 -4.69
CA ARG A 224 26.71 -15.62 -3.36
C ARG A 224 27.98 -15.70 -2.48
N PRO A 225 28.89 -14.73 -2.57
CA PRO A 225 30.15 -14.77 -1.81
C PRO A 225 29.96 -14.61 -0.29
N GLY A 226 28.86 -14.00 0.15
CA GLY A 226 28.60 -13.78 1.57
C GLY A 226 27.50 -12.77 1.82
N THR A 227 27.38 -12.35 3.06
CA THR A 227 26.45 -11.29 3.52
C THR A 227 27.21 -10.18 4.20
N ALA A 228 26.67 -8.98 4.13
CA ALA A 228 27.13 -7.82 4.92
C ALA A 228 25.96 -7.21 5.67
N SER A 229 26.24 -6.41 6.68
CA SER A 229 25.26 -5.54 7.34
C SER A 229 25.65 -4.09 7.09
N ILE A 230 24.68 -3.29 6.67
CA ILE A 230 24.83 -1.86 6.43
C ILE A 230 24.06 -1.14 7.52
N ALA A 231 24.77 -0.43 8.42
CA ALA A 231 24.14 0.52 9.33
C ALA A 231 23.87 1.82 8.58
N CYS A 232 22.68 2.35 8.75
CA CYS A 232 22.25 3.62 8.15
C CYS A 232 21.80 4.57 9.25
N PHE A 233 22.42 5.73 9.31
CA PHE A 233 22.03 6.84 10.18
C PHE A 233 21.55 7.98 9.32
N ILE A 234 20.39 8.52 9.61
CA ILE A 234 19.85 9.69 8.92
C ILE A 234 19.50 10.79 9.92
N GLN A 235 19.88 12.01 9.60
CA GLN A 235 19.50 13.22 10.33
C GLN A 235 18.31 13.86 9.60
N PRO A 236 17.05 13.71 10.06
CA PRO A 236 15.88 14.14 9.31
C PRO A 236 15.88 15.61 8.94
N HIS A 237 16.31 16.47 9.86
CA HIS A 237 16.29 17.93 9.67
C HIS A 237 17.21 18.44 8.57
N THR A 238 18.34 17.78 8.34
CA THR A 238 19.32 18.17 7.31
C THR A 238 19.28 17.27 6.09
N GLY A 239 18.70 16.08 6.21
CA GLY A 239 18.75 15.05 5.19
C GLY A 239 20.07 14.30 5.12
N ARG A 240 21.05 14.62 5.97
CA ARG A 240 22.38 13.97 5.98
C ARG A 240 22.23 12.47 6.28
N ILE A 241 22.91 11.65 5.50
CA ILE A 241 22.96 10.19 5.67
C ILE A 241 24.41 9.78 5.96
N ILE A 242 24.57 8.89 6.92
CA ILE A 242 25.85 8.22 7.22
C ILE A 242 25.59 6.73 7.18
N HIS A 243 26.49 5.97 6.61
CA HIS A 243 26.42 4.51 6.59
C HIS A 243 27.79 3.90 6.92
N ASP A 244 27.77 2.70 7.46
CA ASP A 244 28.93 1.84 7.61
C ASP A 244 28.59 0.41 7.23
N VAL A 245 29.55 -0.30 6.65
CA VAL A 245 29.38 -1.69 6.20
C VAL A 245 30.27 -2.60 7.04
N ARG A 246 29.64 -3.62 7.65
CA ARG A 246 30.33 -4.63 8.45
C ARG A 246 29.92 -6.05 8.06
N ALA A 247 30.78 -7.01 8.38
CA ALA A 247 30.47 -8.41 8.18
C ALA A 247 29.49 -8.96 9.22
N THR A 248 29.39 -8.29 10.37
CA THR A 248 28.58 -8.69 11.53
C THR A 248 27.65 -7.58 11.97
N ARG A 249 26.75 -7.94 12.87
CA ARG A 249 25.78 -7.05 13.50
C ARG A 249 25.72 -7.38 15.00
N THR A 250 26.76 -7.02 15.70
CA THR A 250 26.90 -7.33 17.14
C THR A 250 26.68 -6.08 18.00
N SER A 251 26.54 -6.29 19.31
CA SER A 251 26.50 -5.18 20.27
C SER A 251 27.78 -4.34 20.27
N VAL A 252 28.92 -4.92 19.89
CA VAL A 252 30.18 -4.20 19.76
C VAL A 252 30.16 -3.32 18.49
N ASP A 253 29.69 -3.86 17.38
CA ASP A 253 29.53 -3.09 16.14
C ASP A 253 28.66 -1.85 16.37
N TRP A 254 27.51 -2.02 17.03
CA TRP A 254 26.63 -0.91 17.39
C TRP A 254 27.32 0.11 18.29
N ALA A 255 28.03 -0.34 19.30
CA ALA A 255 28.72 0.56 20.21
C ALA A 255 29.80 1.41 19.53
N GLU A 256 30.53 0.82 18.57
CA GLU A 256 31.54 1.53 17.79
C GLU A 256 30.90 2.54 16.83
N TRP A 257 29.77 2.23 16.20
CA TRP A 257 29.01 3.20 15.40
C TRP A 257 28.56 4.38 16.25
N ILE A 258 28.02 4.13 17.44
CA ILE A 258 27.59 5.20 18.34
C ILE A 258 28.79 6.05 18.79
N LYS A 259 29.92 5.44 19.09
CA LYS A 259 31.13 6.19 19.39
C LYS A 259 31.55 7.10 18.25
N TYR A 260 31.53 6.61 17.02
CA TYR A 260 31.82 7.40 15.83
C TYR A 260 30.86 8.60 15.70
N ILE A 261 29.57 8.39 15.88
CA ILE A 261 28.58 9.49 15.84
C ILE A 261 28.87 10.52 16.94
N VAL A 262 29.19 10.08 18.15
CA VAL A 262 29.45 10.96 19.30
C VAL A 262 30.74 11.76 19.15
N ASP A 263 31.81 11.15 18.66
CA ASP A 263 33.15 11.72 18.69
C ASP A 263 33.51 12.44 17.38
N GLU A 264 33.09 11.91 16.23
CA GLU A 264 33.53 12.40 14.92
C GLU A 264 32.43 13.18 14.18
N VAL A 265 31.16 12.77 14.34
CA VAL A 265 30.04 13.37 13.61
C VAL A 265 29.45 14.55 14.37
N GLU A 266 29.21 14.38 15.66
CA GLU A 266 28.58 15.38 16.54
C GLU A 266 29.44 15.69 17.78
N PRO A 267 30.70 16.11 17.59
CA PRO A 267 31.63 16.35 18.74
C PRO A 267 31.12 17.45 19.67
N ASP A 268 30.47 18.48 19.13
CA ASP A 268 30.01 19.66 19.85
C ASP A 268 28.58 19.54 20.43
N ALA A 269 27.87 18.46 20.15
CA ALA A 269 26.52 18.25 20.65
C ALA A 269 26.53 18.02 22.17
N GLU A 270 25.61 18.62 22.89
CA GLU A 270 25.41 18.39 24.33
C GLU A 270 24.74 17.04 24.58
N LYS A 271 23.76 16.71 23.73
CA LYS A 271 23.03 15.44 23.69
C LYS A 271 22.83 15.04 22.23
N ILE A 272 22.74 13.76 21.98
CA ILE A 272 22.35 13.20 20.69
C ILE A 272 21.07 12.42 20.91
N ILE A 273 19.98 12.88 20.28
CA ILE A 273 18.70 12.19 20.29
C ILE A 273 18.79 11.10 19.22
N LEU A 274 18.54 9.84 19.61
CA LEU A 274 18.66 8.68 18.73
C LEU A 274 17.34 7.92 18.70
N VAL A 275 16.70 7.85 17.56
CA VAL A 275 15.53 6.99 17.31
C VAL A 275 15.99 5.73 16.57
N MET A 276 15.60 4.56 17.05
CA MET A 276 15.96 3.26 16.48
C MET A 276 14.98 2.16 16.91
N ASP A 277 15.11 0.97 16.35
CA ASP A 277 14.35 -0.18 16.79
C ASP A 277 14.82 -0.70 18.16
N ASN A 278 13.95 -1.43 18.84
CA ASN A 278 14.21 -1.95 20.18
C ASN A 278 14.86 -3.36 20.13
N LEU A 279 15.94 -3.52 19.37
CA LEU A 279 16.73 -4.75 19.40
C LEU A 279 17.61 -4.81 20.65
N ASN A 280 17.84 -6.02 21.17
CA ASN A 280 18.66 -6.24 22.38
C ASN A 280 20.10 -5.71 22.28
N VAL A 281 20.62 -5.55 21.04
CA VAL A 281 21.94 -5.00 20.77
C VAL A 281 21.95 -3.47 20.82
N HIS A 282 20.82 -2.82 20.65
CA HIS A 282 20.64 -1.37 20.59
C HIS A 282 20.38 -0.79 22.00
N ALA A 283 21.29 -0.97 22.90
CA ALA A 283 21.12 -0.52 24.28
C ALA A 283 22.41 0.09 24.86
N LYS A 284 22.26 1.05 25.76
CA LYS A 284 23.43 1.64 26.49
C LYS A 284 24.33 0.58 27.14
N ALA A 285 23.75 -0.57 27.51
CA ALA A 285 24.53 -1.70 28.04
C ALA A 285 25.57 -2.26 27.04
N SER A 286 25.33 -2.12 25.72
CA SER A 286 26.25 -2.55 24.68
C SER A 286 27.57 -1.76 24.69
N LEU A 287 27.55 -0.49 25.12
CA LEU A 287 28.73 0.34 25.25
C LEU A 287 29.72 -0.26 26.28
N TYR A 288 29.20 -0.84 27.38
CA TYR A 288 30.02 -1.47 28.42
C TYR A 288 30.60 -2.82 28.00
N LYS A 289 30.13 -3.40 26.88
CA LYS A 289 30.73 -4.60 26.27
C LYS A 289 31.89 -4.27 25.34
N ALA A 290 31.92 -3.04 24.82
CA ALA A 290 32.88 -2.59 23.83
C ALA A 290 33.97 -1.70 24.43
N PHE A 291 33.68 -0.94 25.49
CA PHE A 291 34.55 0.11 26.02
C PHE A 291 34.77 -0.04 27.55
N SER A 292 35.80 0.64 28.04
CA SER A 292 36.00 0.78 29.48
C SER A 292 34.80 1.47 30.15
N PRO A 293 34.53 1.22 31.46
CA PRO A 293 33.37 1.85 32.11
C PRO A 293 33.33 3.37 32.02
N ALA A 294 34.48 4.04 32.12
CA ALA A 294 34.57 5.49 32.02
C ALA A 294 34.18 5.99 30.62
N GLU A 295 34.70 5.34 29.58
CA GLU A 295 34.40 5.67 28.19
C GLU A 295 32.95 5.34 27.83
N ALA A 296 32.45 4.17 28.22
CA ALA A 296 31.05 3.78 28.02
C ALA A 296 30.10 4.78 28.70
N TRP A 297 30.39 5.23 29.91
CA TRP A 297 29.60 6.27 30.57
C TRP A 297 29.67 7.61 29.89
N ARG A 298 30.86 8.05 29.44
CA ARG A 298 31.03 9.29 28.66
C ARG A 298 30.12 9.31 27.45
N ILE A 299 30.12 8.23 26.65
CA ILE A 299 29.28 8.10 25.47
C ILE A 299 27.79 8.03 25.88
N ALA A 300 27.44 7.13 26.81
CA ALA A 300 26.06 6.92 27.25
C ALA A 300 25.42 8.19 27.83
N SER A 301 26.20 9.05 28.49
CA SER A 301 25.72 10.30 29.10
C SER A 301 25.31 11.35 28.02
N ARG A 302 25.83 11.23 26.80
CA ARG A 302 25.49 12.10 25.67
C ARG A 302 24.31 11.57 24.84
N LEU A 303 23.78 10.37 25.11
CA LEU A 303 22.71 9.75 24.37
C LEU A 303 21.36 9.90 25.05
N GLU A 304 20.38 10.29 24.28
CA GLU A 304 18.96 10.18 24.58
C GLU A 304 18.32 9.26 23.54
N ILE A 305 17.87 8.07 23.98
CA ILE A 305 17.47 7.00 23.09
C ILE A 305 15.95 6.83 23.18
N HIS A 306 15.30 6.84 22.03
CA HIS A 306 13.88 6.61 21.82
C HIS A 306 13.71 5.38 20.94
N TYR A 307 12.87 4.45 21.37
CA TYR A 307 12.65 3.21 20.64
C TYR A 307 11.33 3.21 19.89
N THR A 308 11.37 2.80 18.63
CA THR A 308 10.13 2.54 17.90
C THR A 308 9.36 1.39 18.54
N PRO A 309 8.02 1.42 18.55
CA PRO A 309 7.23 0.34 19.12
C PRO A 309 7.39 -0.95 18.32
N LYS A 310 7.21 -2.08 18.97
CA LYS A 310 7.16 -3.38 18.29
C LYS A 310 6.08 -3.34 17.20
N HIS A 311 6.38 -3.79 15.99
CA HIS A 311 5.53 -3.66 14.81
C HIS A 311 5.28 -2.20 14.33
N GLY A 312 6.13 -1.27 14.76
CA GLY A 312 6.05 0.14 14.40
C GLY A 312 7.26 0.62 13.59
N SER A 313 7.91 -0.26 12.82
CA SER A 313 9.09 0.09 12.00
C SER A 313 8.81 1.25 11.03
N TRP A 314 7.59 1.36 10.53
CA TRP A 314 7.15 2.48 9.69
C TRP A 314 7.33 3.87 10.34
N LEU A 315 7.53 3.93 11.66
CA LEU A 315 7.89 5.15 12.40
C LEU A 315 9.38 5.47 12.33
N ASP A 316 10.23 4.52 11.93
CA ASP A 316 11.66 4.78 11.81
C ASP A 316 11.98 5.49 10.50
N ILE A 317 12.40 6.74 10.61
CA ILE A 317 12.81 7.53 9.45
C ILE A 317 14.06 6.93 8.75
N ALA A 318 14.87 6.14 9.43
CA ALA A 318 16.02 5.47 8.84
C ALA A 318 15.60 4.52 7.68
N GLU A 319 14.39 3.93 7.73
CA GLU A 319 13.86 3.13 6.61
C GLU A 319 13.78 3.94 5.30
N ILE A 320 13.50 5.25 5.38
CA ILE A 320 13.48 6.15 4.21
C ILE A 320 14.88 6.26 3.63
N GLY A 321 15.89 6.51 4.48
CA GLY A 321 17.29 6.56 4.06
C GLY A 321 17.76 5.26 3.42
N ILE A 322 17.43 4.14 4.03
CA ILE A 322 17.70 2.79 3.51
C ILE A 322 17.02 2.56 2.15
N HIS A 323 15.80 3.05 1.97
CA HIS A 323 15.10 2.94 0.70
C HIS A 323 15.78 3.74 -0.41
N VAL A 324 16.13 5.00 -0.14
CA VAL A 324 16.85 5.86 -1.11
C VAL A 324 18.18 5.22 -1.49
N MET A 325 19.01 4.87 -0.53
CA MET A 325 20.29 4.17 -0.73
C MET A 325 20.11 2.88 -1.55
N SER A 326 19.07 2.10 -1.25
CA SER A 326 18.80 0.85 -1.95
C SER A 326 18.43 1.07 -3.41
N ALA A 327 17.58 2.05 -3.69
CA ALA A 327 17.11 2.35 -5.05
C ALA A 327 18.22 2.97 -5.91
N GLU A 328 19.05 3.82 -5.34
CA GLU A 328 20.05 4.58 -6.10
C GLU A 328 21.40 3.88 -6.21
N CYS A 329 21.83 3.14 -5.17
CA CYS A 329 23.14 2.51 -5.12
C CYS A 329 23.09 0.97 -5.18
N LEU A 330 22.18 0.32 -4.47
CA LEU A 330 22.23 -1.12 -4.21
C LEU A 330 21.39 -1.97 -5.16
N ASP A 331 20.60 -1.38 -6.08
CA ASP A 331 19.81 -2.13 -7.07
C ASP A 331 20.70 -2.69 -8.21
N ARG A 332 21.74 -3.40 -7.82
CA ARG A 332 22.72 -4.06 -8.70
C ARG A 332 23.46 -5.17 -7.96
N ARG A 333 24.17 -6.02 -8.69
CA ARG A 333 25.02 -7.04 -8.10
C ARG A 333 26.35 -6.42 -7.67
N ILE A 334 26.69 -6.59 -6.39
CA ILE A 334 27.98 -6.19 -5.81
C ILE A 334 28.56 -7.44 -5.14
N SER A 335 29.73 -7.86 -5.59
CA SER A 335 30.26 -9.19 -5.27
C SER A 335 31.20 -9.23 -4.08
N THR A 336 31.79 -8.10 -3.71
CA THR A 336 32.78 -8.07 -2.61
C THR A 336 32.40 -7.04 -1.57
N PHE A 337 32.90 -7.25 -0.38
CA PHE A 337 32.71 -6.34 0.75
C PHE A 337 33.36 -4.97 0.48
N GLU A 338 34.56 -4.99 -0.09
CA GLU A 338 35.30 -3.79 -0.46
C GLU A 338 34.54 -2.97 -1.51
N SER A 339 34.09 -3.63 -2.58
CA SER A 339 33.29 -2.96 -3.61
C SER A 339 32.01 -2.36 -3.05
N LEU A 340 31.37 -3.04 -2.08
CA LEU A 340 30.17 -2.51 -1.42
C LEU A 340 30.48 -1.23 -0.64
N LYS A 341 31.60 -1.19 0.08
CA LYS A 341 32.07 0.00 0.81
C LYS A 341 32.37 1.15 -0.14
N ASP A 342 33.10 0.88 -1.20
CA ASP A 342 33.53 1.90 -2.17
C ASP A 342 32.33 2.51 -2.90
N GLU A 343 31.35 1.68 -3.32
CA GLU A 343 30.17 2.13 -4.01
C GLU A 343 29.23 2.94 -3.09
N LEU A 344 29.07 2.51 -1.85
CA LEU A 344 28.29 3.27 -0.87
C LEU A 344 28.98 4.59 -0.51
N LYS A 345 30.31 4.59 -0.39
CA LYS A 345 31.05 5.80 -0.14
C LYS A 345 30.91 6.81 -1.30
N ALA A 346 31.06 6.35 -2.52
CA ALA A 346 30.89 7.19 -3.70
C ALA A 346 29.47 7.74 -3.83
N TRP A 347 28.46 6.92 -3.52
CA TRP A 347 27.07 7.37 -3.48
C TRP A 347 26.85 8.45 -2.40
N ASN A 348 27.39 8.24 -1.20
CA ASN A 348 27.23 9.18 -0.10
C ASN A 348 27.93 10.52 -0.38
N ASP A 349 29.13 10.47 -0.95
CA ASP A 349 29.90 11.67 -1.35
C ASP A 349 29.13 12.53 -2.38
N ASP A 350 28.33 11.89 -3.27
CA ASP A 350 27.45 12.56 -4.22
C ASP A 350 26.16 13.07 -3.53
N TYR A 351 25.52 12.24 -2.73
CA TYR A 351 24.27 12.56 -2.02
C TYR A 351 24.46 13.75 -1.05
N ASP A 352 25.58 13.81 -0.35
CA ASP A 352 25.90 14.86 0.62
C ASP A 352 26.13 16.25 0.00
N GLN A 353 26.26 16.34 -1.33
CA GLN A 353 26.31 17.64 -2.02
C GLN A 353 24.97 18.36 -1.99
N ASN A 354 23.86 17.62 -2.00
CA ASN A 354 22.51 18.17 -1.97
C ASN A 354 21.56 17.27 -1.13
N PRO A 355 21.78 17.14 0.17
CA PRO A 355 20.99 16.27 1.02
C PRO A 355 19.55 16.80 1.10
N THR A 356 18.58 15.89 1.10
CA THR A 356 17.16 16.26 1.13
C THR A 356 16.58 16.08 2.52
N PRO A 357 16.22 17.16 3.24
CA PRO A 357 15.57 17.08 4.54
C PRO A 357 14.25 16.30 4.48
N ILE A 358 13.97 15.53 5.51
CA ILE A 358 12.71 14.79 5.63
C ILE A 358 11.73 15.59 6.47
N SER A 359 10.60 15.95 5.88
CA SER A 359 9.47 16.57 6.58
C SER A 359 8.48 15.50 6.98
N TRP A 360 8.51 15.09 8.24
CA TRP A 360 7.57 14.10 8.77
C TRP A 360 6.18 14.71 8.91
N GLN A 361 5.17 14.09 8.28
CA GLN A 361 3.81 14.65 8.19
C GLN A 361 2.80 14.06 9.16
N PHE A 362 3.07 12.86 9.68
CA PHE A 362 2.14 12.18 10.57
C PHE A 362 2.33 12.68 12.01
N THR A 363 1.34 13.40 12.52
CA THR A 363 1.42 14.08 13.82
C THR A 363 0.81 13.26 14.96
N LEU A 364 1.02 13.70 16.22
CA LEU A 364 0.35 13.17 17.40
C LEU A 364 -1.19 13.22 17.28
N ASP A 365 -1.72 14.33 16.74
CA ASP A 365 -3.17 14.49 16.56
C ASP A 365 -3.70 13.55 15.47
N ASP A 366 -2.92 13.32 14.42
CA ASP A 366 -3.22 12.30 13.42
C ASP A 366 -3.27 10.90 14.04
N ALA A 367 -2.28 10.56 14.88
CA ALA A 367 -2.23 9.27 15.56
C ALA A 367 -3.45 9.07 16.46
N ARG A 368 -3.78 10.03 17.32
CA ARG A 368 -4.94 9.99 18.20
C ARG A 368 -6.28 9.88 17.47
N THR A 369 -6.35 10.48 16.29
CA THR A 369 -7.56 10.44 15.45
C THR A 369 -7.64 9.16 14.63
N LYS A 370 -6.59 8.86 13.87
CA LYS A 370 -6.58 7.76 12.88
C LYS A 370 -6.38 6.39 13.53
N LEU A 371 -5.65 6.33 14.65
CA LEU A 371 -5.31 5.10 15.37
C LEU A 371 -6.05 4.96 16.70
N ARG A 372 -7.18 5.65 16.87
CA ARG A 372 -7.96 5.68 18.11
C ARG A 372 -8.22 4.30 18.73
N ARG A 373 -8.35 3.27 17.90
CA ARG A 373 -8.58 1.88 18.35
C ARG A 373 -7.44 1.28 19.17
N LEU A 374 -6.23 1.83 19.07
CA LEU A 374 -5.05 1.35 19.80
C LEU A 374 -4.96 1.95 21.20
N TYR A 375 -5.67 3.05 21.43
CA TYR A 375 -5.64 3.74 22.71
C TYR A 375 -6.52 3.00 23.72
N PRO A 376 -5.96 2.60 24.88
CA PRO A 376 -6.70 1.89 25.91
C PRO A 376 -7.92 2.64 26.41
N ASN A 377 -8.99 1.91 26.64
CA ASN A 377 -10.17 2.47 27.32
C ASN A 377 -9.92 2.59 28.84
N VAL A 378 -9.69 3.80 29.29
CA VAL A 378 -9.35 4.11 30.70
C VAL A 378 -10.43 3.61 31.68
N GLU A 379 -11.70 3.64 31.30
CA GLU A 379 -12.80 3.19 32.16
C GLU A 379 -12.75 1.68 32.40
N ASP A 380 -12.43 0.90 31.37
CA ASP A 380 -12.36 -0.55 31.48
C ASP A 380 -11.15 -1.00 32.33
N TYR A 381 -10.03 -0.33 32.19
CA TYR A 381 -8.86 -0.56 33.06
C TYR A 381 -9.15 -0.18 34.51
N ARG A 382 -9.87 0.91 34.78
CA ARG A 382 -10.29 1.29 36.14
C ARG A 382 -11.23 0.23 36.74
N LYS A 383 -12.22 -0.24 36.02
CA LYS A 383 -13.12 -1.33 36.46
C LYS A 383 -12.37 -2.60 36.80
N GLN A 384 -11.43 -3.00 35.92
CA GLN A 384 -10.59 -4.18 36.15
C GLN A 384 -9.71 -4.03 37.41
N ARG A 385 -9.11 -2.85 37.61
CA ARG A 385 -8.32 -2.54 38.83
C ARG A 385 -9.18 -2.67 40.08
N ASP A 386 -10.34 -2.04 40.07
CA ASP A 386 -11.25 -2.01 41.23
C ASP A 386 -11.77 -3.42 41.56
N ALA A 387 -12.10 -4.22 40.52
CA ALA A 387 -12.46 -5.62 40.72
C ALA A 387 -11.30 -6.47 41.31
N ARG A 388 -10.06 -6.24 40.86
CA ARG A 388 -8.88 -6.91 41.43
C ARG A 388 -8.61 -6.49 42.88
N GLN A 389 -8.84 -5.24 43.25
CA GLN A 389 -8.71 -4.76 44.62
C GLN A 389 -9.76 -5.38 45.54
N GLN A 390 -11.01 -5.42 45.09
CA GLN A 390 -12.08 -6.07 45.82
C GLN A 390 -11.82 -7.57 46.03
N ALA A 391 -11.37 -8.27 45.02
CA ALA A 391 -11.03 -9.69 45.12
C ALA A 391 -9.84 -9.95 46.09
N LYS A 392 -8.86 -9.05 46.15
CA LYS A 392 -7.76 -9.12 47.12
C LYS A 392 -8.28 -8.86 48.55
N GLN A 393 -9.09 -7.83 48.76
CA GLN A 393 -9.66 -7.52 50.08
C GLN A 393 -10.52 -8.68 50.58
N PHE A 394 -11.32 -9.29 49.73
CA PHE A 394 -12.14 -10.47 50.09
C PHE A 394 -11.26 -11.68 50.49
N LYS A 395 -10.13 -11.90 49.85
CA LYS A 395 -9.17 -12.92 50.26
C LYS A 395 -8.57 -12.66 51.65
N TYR A 396 -8.17 -11.42 51.93
CA TYR A 396 -7.59 -11.07 53.24
C TYR A 396 -8.62 -11.09 54.38
N SER A 397 -9.90 -10.77 54.12
CA SER A 397 -10.93 -10.88 55.16
C SER A 397 -11.27 -12.33 55.55
N ASN A 398 -11.16 -13.27 54.61
CA ASN A 398 -11.46 -14.68 54.86
C ASN A 398 -10.25 -15.48 55.46
N THR A 399 -9.01 -14.96 55.33
CA THR A 399 -7.84 -15.59 55.98
C THR A 399 -7.65 -15.13 57.46
N SER A 400 -8.32 -14.04 57.89
CA SER A 400 -8.28 -13.60 59.28
C SER A 400 -9.27 -14.31 60.21
N ASP A 401 -10.26 -15.02 59.64
CA ASP A 401 -11.24 -15.75 60.45
C ASP A 401 -10.87 -17.21 60.76
N ASP A 402 -9.82 -17.76 60.08
CA ASP A 402 -9.34 -19.11 60.33
C ASP A 402 -8.20 -19.22 61.37
N GLU A 403 -7.65 -18.10 61.89
CA GLU A 403 -6.58 -18.10 62.89
C GLU A 403 -7.07 -17.83 64.36
N VAL A 404 -8.37 -17.83 64.62
CA VAL A 404 -8.92 -17.55 65.97
C VAL A 404 -9.59 -18.78 66.61
N THR A 405 -9.37 -19.96 66.08
CA THR A 405 -9.87 -21.20 66.70
C THR A 405 -8.75 -22.24 66.83
N GLU A 406 -7.78 -22.02 67.74
CA GLU A 406 -7.05 -23.05 68.46
C GLU A 406 -6.79 -22.57 69.91
#